data_4c01a45569adeafdab1f995074f56594
#
_entry.id   4c01a45569adeafdab1f995074f56594
#
_cell.length_a   1.000
_cell.length_b   1.000
_cell.length_c   1.000
_cell.angle_alpha   90.00
_cell.angle_beta   90.00
_cell.angle_gamma   90.00
#
_symmetry.space_group_name_H-M   'P 1'
#
loop_
_entity.id
_entity.type
_entity.pdbx_description
1 polymer ?
#
loop_
_entity_poly.entity_id
_entity_poly.type
_entity_poly.pdbx_seq_one_letter_code
_entity_poly.pdbx_strand_id
1 'polypeptide(L)'
;MNIFAQARRTLGQPDPNFGAPLDTTKGTILYVEGISVSFDGFKALNNLNLYINEGELRCIIGPNGAGKTTMMDVITGKTKPDSGSVYFGQQINLLELSEHQIARGGIGRKFQKPTIFEALTVYENLELATAADKRVWWTLTQHLNSKQTY
;
A
#
# COMPACT_ATOMS: atom_id res chain seq x y z
N MET A 1 15.49 2.72 -13.26
CA MET A 1 14.11 2.64 -13.79
C MET A 1 13.18 2.75 -12.60
N ASN A 2 12.38 3.80 -12.52
CA ASN A 2 11.67 4.18 -11.29
C ASN A 2 10.44 3.26 -11.08
N ILE A 3 10.52 2.35 -10.11
CA ILE A 3 9.46 1.39 -9.73
C ILE A 3 8.12 2.11 -9.45
N PHE A 4 8.17 3.31 -8.88
CA PHE A 4 6.98 4.11 -8.60
C PHE A 4 6.31 4.68 -9.86
N ALA A 5 7.08 4.98 -10.91
CA ALA A 5 6.52 5.40 -12.20
C ALA A 5 5.82 4.25 -12.91
N GLN A 6 6.30 3.03 -12.70
CA GLN A 6 5.72 1.82 -13.26
C GLN A 6 4.43 1.43 -12.52
N ALA A 7 4.40 1.54 -11.18
CA ALA A 7 3.20 1.34 -10.38
C ALA A 7 2.07 2.32 -10.75
N ARG A 8 2.40 3.61 -11.02
CA ARG A 8 1.43 4.61 -11.48
C ARG A 8 0.76 4.24 -12.81
N ARG A 9 1.47 3.63 -13.75
CA ARG A 9 0.92 3.20 -15.05
C ARG A 9 -0.03 2.02 -14.91
N THR A 10 0.17 1.19 -13.90
CA THR A 10 -0.58 -0.05 -13.69
C THR A 10 -1.87 0.17 -12.90
N LEU A 11 -1.95 1.20 -12.06
CA LEU A 11 -3.04 1.43 -11.10
C LEU A 11 -4.13 2.42 -11.56
N GLY A 12 -4.12 2.86 -12.81
CA GLY A 12 -5.12 3.79 -13.36
C GLY A 12 -4.76 5.26 -13.17
N GLN A 13 -5.74 6.17 -13.35
CA GLN A 13 -5.48 7.61 -13.30
C GLN A 13 -4.83 8.02 -11.98
N PRO A 14 -3.79 8.88 -12.03
CA PRO A 14 -3.10 9.32 -10.82
C PRO A 14 -4.09 10.04 -9.89
N ASP A 15 -4.10 9.65 -8.63
CA ASP A 15 -4.78 10.40 -7.59
C ASP A 15 -4.16 11.81 -7.54
N PRO A 16 -4.96 12.89 -7.48
CA PRO A 16 -4.43 14.26 -7.43
C PRO A 16 -3.44 14.48 -6.29
N ASN A 17 -3.55 13.72 -5.18
CA ASN A 17 -2.60 13.76 -4.08
C ASN A 17 -1.24 13.12 -4.42
N PHE A 18 -1.18 12.28 -5.45
CA PHE A 18 0.04 11.62 -5.94
C PHE A 18 0.46 12.10 -7.33
N GLY A 19 -0.12 13.21 -7.83
CA GLY A 19 0.13 13.75 -9.17
C GLY A 19 1.54 14.29 -9.39
N ALA A 20 2.18 14.82 -8.36
CA ALA A 20 3.56 15.29 -8.39
C ALA A 20 4.56 14.14 -8.15
N PRO A 21 5.79 14.20 -8.71
CA PRO A 21 6.85 13.29 -8.30
C PRO A 21 7.10 13.44 -6.80
N LEU A 22 7.29 12.30 -6.11
CA LEU A 22 7.64 12.31 -4.69
C LEU A 22 8.94 13.11 -4.49
N ASP A 23 8.93 14.01 -3.53
CA ASP A 23 10.13 14.69 -3.12
C ASP A 23 10.97 13.76 -2.23
N THR A 24 12.01 13.19 -2.80
CA THR A 24 12.99 12.33 -2.13
C THR A 24 14.37 13.00 -2.04
N THR A 25 14.42 14.33 -2.17
CA THR A 25 15.69 15.06 -2.17
C THR A 25 16.52 14.85 -0.92
N LYS A 26 15.88 14.54 0.22
CA LYS A 26 16.56 14.18 1.47
C LYS A 26 16.91 12.70 1.58
N GLY A 27 16.61 11.89 0.56
CA GLY A 27 16.87 10.45 0.56
C GLY A 27 15.88 9.61 1.38
N THR A 28 15.12 10.19 2.30
CA THR A 28 14.11 9.50 3.10
C THR A 28 12.77 9.51 2.38
N ILE A 29 12.17 8.34 2.23
CA ILE A 29 10.89 8.17 1.54
C ILE A 29 9.71 8.03 2.49
N LEU A 30 9.92 7.52 3.71
CA LEU A 30 8.89 7.37 4.72
C LEU A 30 9.36 7.98 6.04
N TYR A 31 8.55 8.86 6.57
CA TYR A 31 8.73 9.51 7.87
C TYR A 31 7.59 9.10 8.79
N VAL A 32 7.92 8.50 9.91
CA VAL A 32 7.00 8.17 11.00
C VAL A 32 7.53 8.87 12.24
N GLU A 33 6.78 9.80 12.81
CA GLU A 33 7.25 10.64 13.90
C GLU A 33 6.24 10.70 15.04
N GLY A 34 6.68 10.37 16.24
CA GLY A 34 5.92 10.48 17.46
C GLY A 34 4.66 9.62 17.52
N ILE A 35 4.58 8.55 16.73
CA ILE A 35 3.38 7.74 16.61
C ILE A 35 3.09 7.02 17.94
N SER A 36 1.90 7.28 18.48
CA SER A 36 1.35 6.54 19.61
C SER A 36 0.01 5.95 19.24
N VAL A 37 -0.22 4.70 19.64
CA VAL A 37 -1.48 3.98 19.43
C VAL A 37 -1.83 3.21 20.68
N SER A 38 -3.07 3.39 21.15
CA SER A 38 -3.60 2.67 22.29
C SER A 38 -4.85 1.89 21.90
N PHE A 39 -5.00 0.68 22.42
CA PHE A 39 -6.20 -0.13 22.31
C PHE A 39 -6.68 -0.50 23.71
N ASP A 40 -7.89 -0.08 24.08
CA ASP A 40 -8.50 -0.40 25.37
C ASP A 40 -7.57 -0.14 26.58
N GLY A 41 -6.82 0.97 26.54
CA GLY A 41 -5.86 1.34 27.58
C GLY A 41 -4.48 0.70 27.48
N PHE A 42 -4.28 -0.25 26.56
CA PHE A 42 -2.95 -0.82 26.27
C PHE A 42 -2.25 -0.01 25.18
N LYS A 43 -1.07 0.53 25.48
CA LYS A 43 -0.23 1.23 24.50
C LYS A 43 0.49 0.24 23.62
N ALA A 44 0.01 0.08 22.39
CA ALA A 44 0.63 -0.76 21.37
C ALA A 44 1.86 -0.10 20.74
N LEU A 45 1.81 1.24 20.56
CA LEU A 45 2.94 2.07 20.15
C LEU A 45 3.05 3.26 21.09
N ASN A 46 4.26 3.65 21.44
CA ASN A 46 4.51 4.78 22.33
C ASN A 46 5.65 5.63 21.78
N ASN A 47 5.32 6.78 21.20
CA ASN A 47 6.25 7.73 20.62
C ASN A 47 7.24 7.11 19.61
N LEU A 48 6.72 6.26 18.71
CA LEU A 48 7.52 5.58 17.71
C LEU A 48 8.02 6.56 16.65
N ASN A 49 9.33 6.50 16.39
CA ASN A 49 9.96 7.21 15.30
C ASN A 49 10.64 6.20 14.35
N LEU A 50 10.39 6.32 13.05
CA LEU A 50 10.98 5.46 12.03
C LEU A 50 11.16 6.25 10.73
N TYR A 51 12.37 6.22 10.19
CA TYR A 51 12.71 6.81 8.91
C TYR A 51 13.22 5.72 7.98
N ILE A 52 12.69 5.65 6.76
CA ILE A 52 13.10 4.69 5.73
C ILE A 52 13.56 5.47 4.51
N ASN A 53 14.75 5.15 4.02
CA ASN A 53 15.34 5.80 2.86
C ASN A 53 14.90 5.12 1.56
N GLU A 54 15.02 5.84 0.45
CA GLU A 54 14.77 5.28 -0.87
C GLU A 54 15.75 4.12 -1.15
N GLY A 55 15.20 2.98 -1.63
CA GLY A 55 15.98 1.77 -1.90
C GLY A 55 16.42 0.98 -0.66
N GLU A 56 16.04 1.42 0.54
CA GLU A 56 16.40 0.75 1.78
C GLU A 56 15.58 -0.54 2.00
N LEU A 57 16.25 -1.61 2.42
CA LEU A 57 15.65 -2.81 2.98
C LEU A 57 15.76 -2.77 4.50
N ARG A 58 14.63 -2.56 5.19
CA ARG A 58 14.57 -2.50 6.64
C ARG A 58 13.96 -3.77 7.23
N CYS A 59 14.69 -4.44 8.12
CA CYS A 59 14.19 -5.58 8.87
C CYS A 59 13.76 -5.13 10.28
N ILE A 60 12.54 -5.50 10.69
CA ILE A 60 11.97 -5.16 12.00
C ILE A 60 11.72 -6.44 12.77
N ILE A 61 12.45 -6.61 13.87
CA ILE A 61 12.44 -7.81 14.71
C ILE A 61 11.88 -7.46 16.08
N GLY A 62 11.17 -8.38 16.68
CA GLY A 62 10.62 -8.25 18.04
C GLY A 62 9.61 -9.34 18.36
N PRO A 63 9.28 -9.54 19.65
CA PRO A 63 8.32 -10.55 20.09
C PRO A 63 6.90 -10.29 19.56
N ASN A 64 6.01 -11.27 19.70
CA ASN A 64 4.59 -11.07 19.42
C ASN A 64 4.03 -10.03 20.40
N GLY A 65 3.15 -9.17 19.89
CA GLY A 65 2.62 -8.05 20.66
C GLY A 65 3.52 -6.79 20.74
N ALA A 66 4.74 -6.81 20.17
CA ALA A 66 5.64 -5.65 20.19
C ALA A 66 5.22 -4.48 19.26
N GLY A 67 3.99 -4.44 18.78
CA GLY A 67 3.48 -3.34 17.95
C GLY A 67 3.89 -3.37 16.46
N LYS A 68 4.63 -4.38 15.99
CA LYS A 68 5.07 -4.47 14.58
C LYS A 68 3.91 -4.39 13.58
N THR A 69 2.86 -5.14 13.84
CA THR A 69 1.65 -5.14 13.00
C THR A 69 0.93 -3.80 13.08
N THR A 70 0.79 -3.25 14.28
CA THR A 70 0.15 -1.93 14.51
C THR A 70 0.88 -0.82 13.76
N MET A 71 2.20 -0.82 13.77
CA MET A 71 3.00 0.14 12.99
C MET A 71 2.70 0.02 11.49
N MET A 72 2.66 -1.21 10.95
CA MET A 72 2.32 -1.44 9.54
C MET A 72 0.87 -1.03 9.25
N ASP A 73 -0.07 -1.28 10.17
CA ASP A 73 -1.46 -0.87 10.05
C ASP A 73 -1.62 0.66 10.03
N VAL A 74 -0.78 1.39 10.78
CA VAL A 74 -0.74 2.87 10.72
C VAL A 74 -0.24 3.35 9.36
N ILE A 75 0.89 2.81 8.87
CA ILE A 75 1.48 3.21 7.59
C ILE A 75 0.53 2.92 6.41
N THR A 76 -0.24 1.84 6.48
CA THR A 76 -1.19 1.47 5.42
C THR A 76 -2.59 2.08 5.61
N GLY A 77 -2.80 2.92 6.64
CA GLY A 77 -4.06 3.63 6.88
C GLY A 77 -5.16 2.82 7.56
N LYS A 78 -4.89 1.54 7.90
CA LYS A 78 -5.86 0.65 8.55
C LYS A 78 -6.15 1.06 10.00
N THR A 79 -5.15 1.61 10.70
CA THR A 79 -5.27 2.11 12.07
C THR A 79 -4.86 3.57 12.10
N LYS A 80 -5.70 4.43 12.69
CA LYS A 80 -5.33 5.82 12.94
C LYS A 80 -4.64 5.92 14.30
N PRO A 81 -3.49 6.60 14.38
CA PRO A 81 -2.79 6.81 15.64
C PRO A 81 -3.50 7.84 16.52
N ASP A 82 -3.28 7.77 17.84
CA ASP A 82 -3.74 8.76 18.80
C ASP A 82 -2.95 10.08 18.67
N SER A 83 -1.67 9.98 18.29
CA SER A 83 -0.78 11.13 18.09
C SER A 83 0.35 10.79 17.13
N GLY A 84 1.03 11.84 16.64
CA GLY A 84 2.16 11.77 15.73
C GLY A 84 1.78 12.02 14.28
N SER A 85 2.73 11.83 13.38
CA SER A 85 2.57 12.08 11.94
C SER A 85 3.24 11.01 11.09
N VAL A 86 2.67 10.76 9.90
CA VAL A 86 3.24 9.85 8.91
C VAL A 86 3.25 10.52 7.54
N TYR A 87 4.44 10.72 6.98
CA TYR A 87 4.60 11.31 5.67
C TYR A 87 5.28 10.35 4.69
N PHE A 88 4.76 10.33 3.48
CA PHE A 88 5.36 9.65 2.33
C PHE A 88 5.97 10.69 1.38
N GLY A 89 7.27 10.59 1.15
CA GLY A 89 8.02 11.74 0.68
C GLY A 89 7.97 12.87 1.73
N GLN A 90 8.16 14.11 1.32
CA GLN A 90 8.04 15.27 2.22
C GLN A 90 6.66 15.94 2.18
N GLN A 91 5.75 15.45 1.35
CA GLN A 91 4.54 16.18 0.95
C GLN A 91 3.24 15.48 1.29
N ILE A 92 3.24 14.14 1.37
CA ILE A 92 2.00 13.38 1.44
C ILE A 92 1.77 12.90 2.88
N ASN A 93 0.79 13.50 3.57
CA ASN A 93 0.35 13.04 4.89
C ASN A 93 -0.53 11.78 4.73
N LEU A 94 -0.01 10.63 5.15
CA LEU A 94 -0.74 9.36 5.03
C LEU A 94 -1.95 9.29 5.96
N LEU A 95 -1.97 10.04 7.07
CA LEU A 95 -3.08 10.01 8.03
C LEU A 95 -4.37 10.67 7.50
N GLU A 96 -4.25 11.48 6.44
CA GLU A 96 -5.39 12.12 5.76
C GLU A 96 -5.98 11.28 4.64
N LEU A 97 -5.30 10.18 4.27
CA LEU A 97 -5.66 9.32 3.16
C LEU A 97 -6.42 8.08 3.63
N SER A 98 -7.24 7.53 2.74
CA SER A 98 -7.82 6.20 2.90
C SER A 98 -6.83 5.10 2.53
N GLU A 99 -7.03 3.87 3.02
CA GLU A 99 -6.21 2.70 2.66
C GLU A 99 -6.06 2.53 1.14
N HIS A 100 -7.15 2.75 0.40
CA HIS A 100 -7.16 2.64 -1.05
C HIS A 100 -6.30 3.74 -1.72
N GLN A 101 -6.33 4.97 -1.23
CA GLN A 101 -5.48 6.06 -1.75
C GLN A 101 -4.01 5.78 -1.46
N ILE A 102 -3.68 5.31 -0.25
CA ILE A 102 -2.33 4.91 0.15
C ILE A 102 -1.81 3.80 -0.77
N ALA A 103 -2.63 2.77 -1.02
CA ALA A 103 -2.27 1.68 -1.93
C ALA A 103 -2.06 2.17 -3.37
N ARG A 104 -2.90 3.08 -3.87
CA ARG A 104 -2.70 3.73 -5.18
C ARG A 104 -1.43 4.56 -5.25
N GLY A 105 -1.02 5.15 -4.13
CA GLY A 105 0.24 5.89 -4.00
C GLY A 105 1.48 5.01 -4.10
N GLY A 106 1.32 3.68 -4.09
CA GLY A 106 2.41 2.73 -4.23
C GLY A 106 2.87 2.11 -2.91
N ILE A 107 2.20 2.38 -1.79
CA ILE A 107 2.48 1.73 -0.51
C ILE A 107 1.65 0.45 -0.43
N GLY A 108 2.28 -0.68 -0.70
CA GLY A 108 1.65 -1.99 -0.65
C GLY A 108 2.06 -2.79 0.58
N ARG A 109 1.16 -3.65 1.05
CA ARG A 109 1.43 -4.62 2.11
C ARG A 109 1.14 -6.03 1.63
N LYS A 110 2.10 -6.94 1.82
CA LYS A 110 1.84 -8.36 1.65
C LYS A 110 1.22 -8.92 2.93
N PHE A 111 0.04 -9.51 2.81
CA PHE A 111 -0.61 -10.20 3.92
C PHE A 111 0.05 -11.56 4.20
N GLN A 112 -0.01 -12.02 5.46
CA GLN A 112 0.57 -13.30 5.88
C GLN A 112 -0.15 -14.50 5.24
N LYS A 113 -1.47 -14.39 5.07
CA LYS A 113 -2.26 -15.42 4.36
C LYS A 113 -2.44 -15.00 2.91
N PRO A 114 -2.19 -15.91 1.96
CA PRO A 114 -2.55 -15.66 0.57
C PRO A 114 -4.05 -15.35 0.49
N THR A 115 -4.41 -14.26 -0.14
CA THR A 115 -5.81 -13.92 -0.40
C THR A 115 -6.14 -14.37 -1.81
N ILE A 116 -6.94 -15.42 -1.91
CA ILE A 116 -7.49 -15.91 -3.17
C ILE A 116 -9.01 -15.75 -3.13
N PHE A 117 -9.62 -15.57 -4.27
CA PHE A 117 -11.06 -15.61 -4.41
C PHE A 117 -11.49 -17.07 -4.59
N GLU A 118 -11.99 -17.69 -3.52
CA GLU A 118 -12.32 -19.12 -3.50
C GLU A 118 -13.41 -19.49 -4.51
N ALA A 119 -14.28 -18.54 -4.87
CA ALA A 119 -15.33 -18.72 -5.85
C ALA A 119 -14.82 -18.69 -7.32
N LEU A 120 -13.56 -18.33 -7.53
CA LEU A 120 -12.93 -18.23 -8.83
C LEU A 120 -11.97 -19.39 -9.08
N THR A 121 -11.81 -19.76 -10.34
CA THR A 121 -10.81 -20.73 -10.77
C THR A 121 -9.39 -20.19 -10.59
N VAL A 122 -8.39 -21.06 -10.64
CA VAL A 122 -6.97 -20.66 -10.61
C VAL A 122 -6.65 -19.67 -11.74
N TYR A 123 -7.18 -19.92 -12.95
CA TYR A 123 -6.98 -19.04 -14.10
C TYR A 123 -7.53 -17.63 -13.85
N GLU A 124 -8.76 -17.52 -13.37
CA GLU A 124 -9.40 -16.24 -13.06
C GLU A 124 -8.67 -15.48 -11.94
N ASN A 125 -8.18 -16.17 -10.91
CA ASN A 125 -7.35 -15.56 -9.88
C ASN A 125 -6.03 -15.00 -10.44
N LEU A 126 -5.38 -15.72 -11.37
CA LEU A 126 -4.17 -15.26 -12.04
C LEU A 126 -4.47 -14.08 -12.98
N GLU A 127 -5.59 -14.12 -13.70
CA GLU A 127 -6.03 -13.01 -14.57
C GLU A 127 -6.26 -11.73 -13.78
N LEU A 128 -6.88 -11.83 -12.59
CA LEU A 128 -7.04 -10.68 -11.68
C LEU A 128 -5.71 -10.12 -11.18
N ALA A 129 -4.69 -10.95 -11.04
CA ALA A 129 -3.35 -10.54 -10.60
C ALA A 129 -2.52 -9.90 -11.72
N THR A 130 -2.90 -10.08 -12.99
CA THR A 130 -2.15 -9.51 -14.11
C THR A 130 -2.33 -8.00 -14.22
N ALA A 131 -1.31 -7.30 -14.70
CA ALA A 131 -1.31 -5.86 -14.94
C ALA A 131 -1.97 -5.48 -16.29
N ALA A 132 -3.05 -6.17 -16.66
CA ALA A 132 -3.79 -5.91 -17.88
C ALA A 132 -4.78 -4.73 -17.73
N ASP A 133 -5.21 -4.16 -18.85
CA ASP A 133 -6.27 -3.13 -18.88
C ASP A 133 -7.62 -3.79 -18.47
N LYS A 134 -8.04 -3.53 -17.23
CA LYS A 134 -9.26 -4.09 -16.62
C LYS A 134 -10.51 -3.25 -16.89
N ARG A 135 -10.53 -2.49 -17.97
CA ARG A 135 -11.76 -1.77 -18.38
C ARG A 135 -12.85 -2.78 -18.71
N VAL A 136 -14.02 -2.57 -18.14
CA VAL A 136 -15.20 -3.47 -18.26
C VAL A 136 -15.48 -3.85 -19.74
N TRP A 137 -15.36 -2.90 -20.67
CA TRP A 137 -15.57 -3.13 -22.10
C TRP A 137 -14.52 -4.07 -22.72
N TRP A 138 -13.26 -3.96 -22.32
CA TRP A 138 -12.18 -4.82 -22.82
C TRP A 138 -12.36 -6.26 -22.36
N THR A 139 -12.68 -6.45 -21.08
CA THR A 139 -12.91 -7.78 -20.49
C THR A 139 -14.11 -8.48 -21.13
N LEU A 140 -15.21 -7.74 -21.39
CA LEU A 140 -16.39 -8.28 -22.07
C LEU A 140 -16.11 -8.69 -23.52
N THR A 141 -15.32 -7.92 -24.27
CA THR A 141 -15.02 -8.21 -25.67
C THR A 141 -14.06 -9.37 -25.83
N GLN A 142 -13.09 -9.56 -24.92
CA GLN A 142 -12.20 -10.74 -24.95
C GLN A 142 -12.93 -12.04 -24.61
N HIS A 143 -13.85 -12.01 -23.65
CA HIS A 143 -14.62 -13.19 -23.27
C HIS A 143 -15.55 -13.67 -24.41
N LEU A 144 -16.02 -12.77 -25.25
CA LEU A 144 -16.83 -13.11 -26.43
C LEU A 144 -15.98 -13.73 -27.55
N ASN A 145 -14.73 -13.32 -27.72
CA ASN A 145 -13.83 -13.85 -28.74
C ASN A 145 -13.20 -15.22 -28.39
N SER A 146 -13.02 -15.52 -27.11
CA SER A 146 -12.44 -16.79 -26.68
C SER A 146 -13.40 -18.00 -26.84
N LYS A 147 -14.69 -17.78 -27.01
CA LYS A 147 -15.70 -18.83 -27.24
C LYS A 147 -15.80 -19.29 -28.70
N GLN A 148 -15.05 -18.68 -29.62
CA GLN A 148 -15.10 -19.08 -31.06
C GLN A 148 -13.97 -20.02 -31.49
N THR A 149 -13.14 -20.54 -30.57
CA THR A 149 -12.00 -21.41 -30.91
C THR A 149 -12.10 -22.77 -30.21
N TYR A 150 -13.22 -23.47 -30.37
CA TYR A 150 -13.32 -24.92 -30.13
C TYR A 150 -14.28 -25.52 -31.18
#